data_9274d358be030a43e153ade5bff77ffe
#
_entry.id   9274d358be030a43e153ade5bff77ffe
#
_cell.length_a   1.000
_cell.length_b   1.000
_cell.length_c   1.000
_cell.angle_alpha   90.00
_cell.angle_beta   90.00
_cell.angle_gamma   90.00
#
_symmetry.space_group_name_H-M   'P 1'
#
loop_
_entity.id
_entity.type
_entity.pdbx_description
1 polymer ?
#
loop_
_entity_poly.entity_id
_entity_poly.type
_entity_poly.pdbx_seq_one_letter_code
_entity_poly.pdbx_strand_id
1 'polypeptide(L)'
;HIEGVVDMIPAFCSLLVNYDPRVISYDDLKKRLEILLKMEVTAGEGCRKVYEIPVCYGGEYGPDIENIAEHAGLSVEEVIKIHSSRDYLIYMLGFLPGFCYLGGLDERLHTPRLANPRIKINAGSVGIGGSQTGIYPLDSPGGWQLMGMTPVKTYDPDREIPILVEAGDYIRFVPIDEEEYKRIRELVERGEYQCTVHEEA
;
A
#
# COMPACT_ATOMS: atom_id res chain seq x y z
N HIS A 1 13.87 10.31 22.19
CA HIS A 1 13.20 11.60 22.45
C HIS A 1 14.21 12.74 22.32
N ILE A 2 13.88 13.79 21.53
CA ILE A 2 14.68 15.01 21.40
C ILE A 2 13.89 16.13 22.06
N GLU A 3 14.49 16.78 23.07
CA GLU A 3 13.87 17.92 23.75
C GLU A 3 13.66 19.07 22.75
N GLY A 4 12.46 19.66 22.78
CA GLY A 4 12.04 20.68 21.82
C GLY A 4 11.31 20.16 20.61
N VAL A 5 11.33 18.86 20.29
CA VAL A 5 10.45 18.26 19.28
C VAL A 5 9.04 18.13 19.86
N VAL A 6 8.08 18.72 19.15
CA VAL A 6 6.67 18.79 19.55
C VAL A 6 5.86 17.64 18.92
N ASP A 7 6.12 17.36 17.63
CA ASP A 7 5.38 16.37 16.86
C ASP A 7 6.18 15.90 15.65
N MET A 8 5.86 14.70 15.15
CA MET A 8 6.47 14.13 13.95
C MET A 8 5.37 13.52 13.07
N ILE A 9 5.31 13.97 11.83
CA ILE A 9 4.32 13.50 10.87
C ILE A 9 5.06 12.78 9.73
N PRO A 10 5.04 11.45 9.71
CA PRO A 10 5.61 10.67 8.62
C PRO A 10 4.75 10.77 7.37
N ALA A 11 5.41 10.81 6.22
CA ALA A 11 4.82 10.69 4.90
C ALA A 11 5.56 9.61 4.11
N PHE A 12 5.11 9.30 2.88
CA PHE A 12 5.68 8.19 2.10
C PHE A 12 7.20 8.25 1.92
N CYS A 13 7.77 9.45 1.68
CA CYS A 13 9.21 9.63 1.47
C CYS A 13 9.77 10.84 2.24
N SER A 14 9.07 11.34 3.23
CA SER A 14 9.51 12.48 4.05
C SER A 14 9.00 12.37 5.48
N LEU A 15 9.66 13.08 6.38
CA LEU A 15 9.25 13.24 7.78
C LEU A 15 9.19 14.73 8.09
N LEU A 16 7.99 15.23 8.43
CA LEU A 16 7.86 16.57 8.98
C LEU A 16 8.12 16.51 10.49
N VAL A 17 9.04 17.34 10.97
CA VAL A 17 9.34 17.46 12.39
C VAL A 17 8.97 18.86 12.86
N ASN A 18 7.94 18.96 13.69
CA ASN A 18 7.55 20.19 14.36
C ASN A 18 8.36 20.36 15.65
N TYR A 19 8.97 21.51 15.85
CA TYR A 19 9.80 21.77 17.03
C TYR A 19 9.60 23.18 17.57
N ASP A 20 9.93 23.40 18.85
CA ASP A 20 9.93 24.71 19.49
C ASP A 20 11.32 25.37 19.33
N PRO A 21 11.45 26.43 18.52
CA PRO A 21 12.73 27.07 18.27
C PRO A 21 13.32 27.83 19.47
N ARG A 22 12.51 27.97 20.55
CA ARG A 22 12.99 28.55 21.83
C ARG A 22 13.73 27.51 22.67
N VAL A 23 13.52 26.21 22.40
CA VAL A 23 14.12 25.08 23.12
C VAL A 23 15.30 24.50 22.37
N ILE A 24 15.19 24.35 21.05
CA ILE A 24 16.25 23.81 20.20
C ILE A 24 16.35 24.62 18.89
N SER A 25 17.56 24.95 18.47
CA SER A 25 17.77 25.60 17.18
C SER A 25 17.57 24.65 15.99
N TYR A 26 17.26 25.17 14.80
CA TYR A 26 17.19 24.36 13.59
C TYR A 26 18.48 23.57 13.32
N ASP A 27 19.63 24.23 13.48
CA ASP A 27 20.93 23.62 13.19
C ASP A 27 21.26 22.47 14.17
N ASP A 28 20.91 22.60 15.43
CA ASP A 28 21.13 21.57 16.43
C ASP A 28 20.16 20.40 16.25
N LEU A 29 18.89 20.68 15.94
CA LEU A 29 17.92 19.66 15.59
C LEU A 29 18.38 18.87 14.37
N LYS A 30 18.78 19.55 13.30
CA LYS A 30 19.28 18.94 12.07
C LYS A 30 20.47 18.02 12.34
N LYS A 31 21.46 18.47 13.10
CA LYS A 31 22.62 17.63 13.47
C LYS A 31 22.21 16.36 14.23
N ARG A 32 21.27 16.48 15.18
CA ARG A 32 20.76 15.32 15.94
C ARG A 32 20.02 14.33 15.04
N LEU A 33 19.19 14.81 14.13
CA LEU A 33 18.49 13.96 13.16
C LEU A 33 19.46 13.26 12.20
N GLU A 34 20.50 13.96 11.71
CA GLU A 34 21.54 13.38 10.86
C GLU A 34 22.33 12.28 11.57
N ILE A 35 22.55 12.39 12.89
CA ILE A 35 23.18 11.33 13.69
C ILE A 35 22.24 10.13 13.78
N LEU A 36 20.96 10.34 14.07
CA LEU A 36 19.96 9.26 14.18
C LEU A 36 19.79 8.50 12.85
N LEU A 37 19.81 9.18 11.71
CA LEU A 37 19.75 8.55 10.39
C LEU A 37 20.94 7.63 10.08
N LYS A 38 22.08 7.83 10.75
CA LYS A 38 23.28 6.97 10.60
C LYS A 38 23.33 5.81 11.58
N MET A 39 22.46 5.82 12.59
CA MET A 39 22.38 4.72 13.53
C MET A 39 21.67 3.54 12.88
N GLU A 40 22.26 2.35 12.96
CA GLU A 40 21.55 1.12 12.64
C GLU A 40 20.41 0.96 13.66
N VAL A 41 19.19 1.17 13.21
CA VAL A 41 18.00 0.81 13.98
C VAL A 41 17.85 -0.69 13.82
N THR A 42 18.18 -1.46 14.85
CA THR A 42 17.65 -2.81 14.95
C THR A 42 16.13 -2.66 14.95
N ALA A 43 15.49 -3.20 13.92
CA ALA A 43 14.03 -3.29 13.89
C ALA A 43 13.61 -3.87 15.24
N GLY A 44 12.72 -3.16 15.94
CA GLY A 44 12.22 -3.66 17.22
C GLY A 44 11.66 -5.07 16.99
N GLU A 45 11.78 -5.94 17.99
CA GLU A 45 11.18 -7.27 18.03
C GLU A 45 9.64 -7.15 18.05
N GLY A 46 9.08 -6.61 16.96
CA GLY A 46 7.64 -6.52 16.73
C GLY A 46 7.21 -7.69 15.87
N CYS A 47 6.14 -8.38 16.27
CA CYS A 47 5.51 -9.38 15.44
C CYS A 47 5.12 -8.73 14.10
N ARG A 48 5.68 -9.22 13.00
CA ARG A 48 5.40 -8.79 11.64
C ARG A 48 4.11 -9.46 11.19
N LYS A 49 3.08 -8.69 10.86
CA LYS A 49 1.84 -9.22 10.27
C LYS A 49 1.87 -9.09 8.76
N VAL A 50 1.61 -10.19 8.07
CA VAL A 50 1.49 -10.24 6.61
C VAL A 50 0.05 -10.60 6.26
N TYR A 51 -0.67 -9.65 5.65
CA TYR A 51 -2.05 -9.84 5.20
C TYR A 51 -2.06 -10.36 3.77
N GLU A 52 -2.64 -11.54 3.54
CA GLU A 52 -2.88 -12.04 2.19
C GLU A 52 -4.12 -11.39 1.59
N ILE A 53 -3.91 -10.62 0.54
CA ILE A 53 -4.98 -9.92 -0.17
C ILE A 53 -5.23 -10.61 -1.51
N PRO A 54 -6.36 -11.31 -1.67
CA PRO A 54 -6.72 -11.95 -2.93
C PRO A 54 -7.00 -10.90 -4.01
N VAL A 55 -6.45 -11.10 -5.21
CA VAL A 55 -6.59 -10.18 -6.35
C VAL A 55 -6.90 -10.96 -7.63
N CYS A 56 -8.00 -10.59 -8.28
CA CYS A 56 -8.30 -11.02 -9.64
C CYS A 56 -7.62 -10.04 -10.61
N TYR A 57 -6.69 -10.54 -11.44
CA TYR A 57 -5.90 -9.72 -12.34
C TYR A 57 -6.44 -9.73 -13.77
N GLY A 58 -6.26 -8.59 -14.47
CA GLY A 58 -6.59 -8.48 -15.89
C GLY A 58 -8.09 -8.42 -16.21
N GLY A 59 -8.42 -8.49 -17.49
CA GLY A 59 -9.78 -8.41 -17.96
C GLY A 59 -10.53 -7.16 -17.47
N GLU A 60 -11.76 -7.33 -17.03
CA GLU A 60 -12.56 -6.23 -16.46
C GLU A 60 -12.04 -5.76 -15.09
N TYR A 61 -11.30 -6.61 -14.36
CA TYR A 61 -10.75 -6.32 -13.04
C TYR A 61 -9.45 -5.48 -13.10
N GLY A 62 -8.69 -5.62 -14.21
CA GLY A 62 -7.42 -4.93 -14.40
C GLY A 62 -7.21 -4.44 -15.83
N PRO A 63 -7.98 -3.43 -16.28
CA PRO A 63 -8.03 -3.01 -17.68
C PRO A 63 -6.70 -2.46 -18.24
N ASP A 64 -5.72 -2.16 -17.39
CA ASP A 64 -4.44 -1.60 -17.82
C ASP A 64 -3.27 -2.58 -17.68
N ILE A 65 -3.51 -3.85 -17.30
CA ILE A 65 -2.42 -4.80 -17.07
C ILE A 65 -1.56 -5.02 -18.32
N GLU A 66 -2.18 -4.98 -19.49
CA GLU A 66 -1.49 -5.09 -20.77
C GLU A 66 -0.56 -3.89 -21.03
N ASN A 67 -0.99 -2.68 -20.63
CA ASN A 67 -0.14 -1.48 -20.71
C ASN A 67 1.09 -1.60 -19.81
N ILE A 68 0.90 -2.17 -18.59
CA ILE A 68 2.00 -2.42 -17.66
C ILE A 68 2.97 -3.46 -18.26
N ALA A 69 2.45 -4.54 -18.82
CA ALA A 69 3.22 -5.60 -19.45
C ALA A 69 4.04 -5.08 -20.65
N GLU A 70 3.41 -4.30 -21.53
CA GLU A 70 4.07 -3.66 -22.67
C GLU A 70 5.18 -2.69 -22.22
N HIS A 71 4.89 -1.83 -21.22
CA HIS A 71 5.86 -0.88 -20.70
C HIS A 71 7.07 -1.58 -20.04
N ALA A 72 6.82 -2.69 -19.35
CA ALA A 72 7.86 -3.50 -18.71
C ALA A 72 8.62 -4.42 -19.66
N GLY A 73 8.10 -4.65 -20.87
CA GLY A 73 8.63 -5.65 -21.81
C GLY A 73 8.47 -7.09 -21.31
N LEU A 74 7.39 -7.37 -20.59
CA LEU A 74 7.08 -8.65 -19.95
C LEU A 74 5.74 -9.19 -20.45
N SER A 75 5.48 -10.48 -20.23
CA SER A 75 4.12 -11.02 -20.39
C SER A 75 3.24 -10.64 -19.20
N VAL A 76 1.92 -10.70 -19.37
CA VAL A 76 0.95 -10.44 -18.28
C VAL A 76 1.17 -11.41 -17.12
N GLU A 77 1.45 -12.68 -17.41
CA GLU A 77 1.73 -13.71 -16.40
C GLU A 77 2.99 -13.38 -15.59
N GLU A 78 4.04 -12.86 -16.26
CA GLU A 78 5.26 -12.40 -15.57
C GLU A 78 4.99 -11.20 -14.68
N VAL A 79 4.19 -10.23 -15.15
CA VAL A 79 3.76 -9.08 -14.33
C VAL A 79 3.04 -9.56 -13.07
N ILE A 80 2.05 -10.44 -13.20
CA ILE A 80 1.31 -11.00 -12.07
C ILE A 80 2.25 -11.72 -11.11
N LYS A 81 3.12 -12.60 -11.65
CA LYS A 81 4.08 -13.36 -10.86
C LYS A 81 5.02 -12.45 -10.07
N ILE A 82 5.55 -11.41 -10.68
CA ILE A 82 6.46 -10.47 -10.02
C ILE A 82 5.71 -9.70 -8.94
N HIS A 83 4.52 -9.18 -9.26
CA HIS A 83 3.71 -8.40 -8.32
C HIS A 83 3.28 -9.23 -7.10
N SER A 84 2.96 -10.51 -7.26
CA SER A 84 2.51 -11.39 -6.19
C SER A 84 3.63 -12.15 -5.46
N SER A 85 4.91 -11.97 -5.88
CA SER A 85 6.04 -12.77 -5.36
C SER A 85 6.67 -12.25 -4.06
N ARG A 86 6.15 -11.16 -3.48
CA ARG A 86 6.78 -10.48 -2.36
C ARG A 86 5.78 -9.86 -1.39
N ASP A 87 6.27 -9.54 -0.20
CA ASP A 87 5.54 -8.79 0.81
C ASP A 87 5.87 -7.31 0.67
N TYR A 88 4.82 -6.50 0.69
CA TYR A 88 4.91 -5.05 0.57
C TYR A 88 4.75 -4.42 1.94
N LEU A 89 5.78 -3.74 2.43
CA LEU A 89 5.72 -3.00 3.68
C LEU A 89 4.76 -1.81 3.55
N ILE A 90 3.85 -1.67 4.49
CA ILE A 90 2.98 -0.49 4.63
C ILE A 90 3.77 0.61 5.35
N TYR A 91 4.26 1.59 4.61
CA TYR A 91 4.98 2.73 5.20
C TYR A 91 4.05 3.67 5.95
N MET A 92 2.87 3.91 5.39
CA MET A 92 1.87 4.81 5.98
C MET A 92 0.49 4.55 5.37
N LEU A 93 -0.52 5.07 6.06
CA LEU A 93 -1.90 5.15 5.59
C LEU A 93 -2.25 6.62 5.35
N GLY A 94 -2.96 6.93 4.27
CA GLY A 94 -3.34 8.32 3.97
C GLY A 94 -3.97 8.47 2.60
N PHE A 95 -4.21 9.69 2.16
CA PHE A 95 -4.96 10.06 0.95
C PHE A 95 -6.46 9.75 1.09
N LEU A 96 -6.82 8.49 1.31
CA LEU A 96 -8.17 8.03 1.65
C LEU A 96 -8.10 7.13 2.88
N PRO A 97 -9.17 7.00 3.70
CA PRO A 97 -9.22 6.02 4.77
C PRO A 97 -8.92 4.61 4.24
N GLY A 98 -7.93 3.92 4.82
CA GLY A 98 -7.53 2.58 4.41
C GLY A 98 -6.67 2.49 3.13
N PHE A 99 -6.28 3.62 2.52
CA PHE A 99 -5.31 3.60 1.42
C PHE A 99 -3.90 3.40 1.98
N CYS A 100 -3.23 2.34 1.50
CA CYS A 100 -1.91 1.93 1.94
C CYS A 100 -0.83 2.41 0.95
N TYR A 101 0.16 3.12 1.47
CA TYR A 101 1.38 3.43 0.72
C TYR A 101 2.37 2.29 0.89
N LEU A 102 2.50 1.46 -0.14
CA LEU A 102 3.29 0.25 -0.14
C LEU A 102 4.69 0.49 -0.72
N GLY A 103 5.71 -0.02 -0.03
CA GLY A 103 7.07 -0.04 -0.50
C GLY A 103 7.49 -1.40 -1.05
N GLY A 104 8.53 -1.40 -1.89
CA GLY A 104 9.12 -2.64 -2.40
C GLY A 104 8.60 -3.11 -3.75
N LEU A 105 7.89 -2.28 -4.52
CA LEU A 105 7.55 -2.61 -5.91
C LEU A 105 8.82 -2.88 -6.71
N ASP A 106 8.84 -3.98 -7.46
CA ASP A 106 9.95 -4.32 -8.33
C ASP A 106 10.11 -3.26 -9.43
N GLU A 107 11.34 -2.81 -9.64
CA GLU A 107 11.66 -1.74 -10.59
C GLU A 107 11.20 -2.06 -12.02
N ARG A 108 11.14 -3.33 -12.41
CA ARG A 108 10.64 -3.77 -13.70
C ARG A 108 9.17 -3.44 -13.94
N LEU A 109 8.38 -3.30 -12.86
CA LEU A 109 6.96 -2.97 -12.93
C LEU A 109 6.68 -1.47 -12.81
N HIS A 110 7.70 -0.62 -12.63
CA HIS A 110 7.51 0.82 -12.55
C HIS A 110 6.86 1.33 -13.83
N THR A 111 5.63 1.83 -13.72
CA THR A 111 4.85 2.29 -14.88
C THR A 111 4.28 3.68 -14.59
N PRO A 112 4.46 4.66 -15.50
CA PRO A 112 3.93 6.00 -15.33
C PRO A 112 2.41 5.99 -15.13
N ARG A 113 1.91 6.98 -14.40
CA ARG A 113 0.47 7.24 -14.29
C ARG A 113 -0.11 7.57 -15.65
N LEU A 114 -1.41 7.35 -15.81
CA LEU A 114 -2.16 7.79 -16.99
C LEU A 114 -2.00 9.31 -17.18
N ALA A 115 -1.82 9.74 -18.43
CA ALA A 115 -1.74 11.16 -18.78
C ALA A 115 -3.05 11.90 -18.42
N ASN A 116 -4.18 11.22 -18.58
CA ASN A 116 -5.51 11.73 -18.21
C ASN A 116 -6.06 10.83 -17.08
N PRO A 117 -6.10 11.30 -15.82
CA PRO A 117 -6.66 10.53 -14.73
C PRO A 117 -8.13 10.18 -14.97
N ARG A 118 -8.54 9.00 -14.49
CA ARG A 118 -9.96 8.60 -14.48
C ARG A 118 -10.73 9.43 -13.48
N ILE A 119 -11.97 9.82 -13.86
CA ILE A 119 -12.89 10.50 -12.96
C ILE A 119 -13.29 9.57 -11.82
N LYS A 120 -13.40 8.25 -12.11
CA LYS A 120 -13.77 7.24 -11.14
C LYS A 120 -12.90 5.99 -11.29
N ILE A 121 -12.33 5.55 -10.18
CA ILE A 121 -11.73 4.24 -9.94
C ILE A 121 -12.59 3.58 -8.86
N ASN A 122 -12.98 2.34 -9.07
CA ASN A 122 -13.81 1.62 -8.10
C ASN A 122 -13.00 1.18 -6.89
N ALA A 123 -13.66 1.12 -5.72
CA ALA A 123 -13.09 0.51 -4.52
C ALA A 123 -12.64 -0.93 -4.79
N GLY A 124 -11.53 -1.35 -4.20
CA GLY A 124 -10.90 -2.64 -4.44
C GLY A 124 -9.93 -2.68 -5.62
N SER A 125 -9.88 -1.64 -6.46
CA SER A 125 -8.93 -1.61 -7.58
C SER A 125 -7.48 -1.64 -7.09
N VAL A 126 -6.68 -2.53 -7.67
CA VAL A 126 -5.24 -2.66 -7.45
C VAL A 126 -4.50 -2.10 -8.65
N GLY A 127 -3.50 -1.26 -8.41
CA GLY A 127 -2.82 -0.59 -9.51
C GLY A 127 -1.39 -0.17 -9.20
N ILE A 128 -0.74 0.34 -10.26
CA ILE A 128 0.63 0.88 -10.22
C ILE A 128 0.60 2.35 -10.65
N GLY A 129 1.32 3.18 -9.92
CA GLY A 129 1.50 4.59 -10.23
C GLY A 129 2.94 5.04 -10.00
N GLY A 130 3.75 5.08 -11.05
CA GLY A 130 5.20 5.29 -10.93
C GLY A 130 5.88 4.09 -10.27
N SER A 131 6.55 4.31 -9.16
CA SER A 131 7.23 3.28 -8.37
C SER A 131 6.39 2.70 -7.23
N GLN A 132 5.07 2.96 -7.23
CA GLN A 132 4.17 2.56 -6.16
C GLN A 132 3.11 1.58 -6.64
N THR A 133 2.75 0.64 -5.79
CA THR A 133 1.53 -0.18 -5.92
C THR A 133 0.62 0.06 -4.73
N GLY A 134 -0.65 -0.29 -4.84
CA GLY A 134 -1.62 -0.12 -3.75
C GLY A 134 -3.03 -0.51 -4.15
N ILE A 135 -3.92 -0.38 -3.18
CA ILE A 135 -5.34 -0.71 -3.27
C ILE A 135 -6.16 0.56 -3.03
N TYR A 136 -7.10 0.85 -3.92
CA TYR A 136 -8.07 1.92 -3.70
C TYR A 136 -9.16 1.44 -2.73
N PRO A 137 -9.25 1.99 -1.51
CA PRO A 137 -10.21 1.52 -0.51
C PRO A 137 -11.64 1.99 -0.79
N LEU A 138 -11.77 3.09 -1.52
CA LEU A 138 -13.03 3.76 -1.83
C LEU A 138 -13.05 4.21 -3.29
N ASP A 139 -14.25 4.42 -3.83
CA ASP A 139 -14.42 5.05 -5.13
C ASP A 139 -13.77 6.44 -5.13
N SER A 140 -12.88 6.69 -6.06
CA SER A 140 -12.17 7.96 -6.14
C SER A 140 -11.62 8.24 -7.54
N PRO A 141 -11.35 9.50 -7.89
CA PRO A 141 -10.57 9.77 -9.10
C PRO A 141 -9.12 9.31 -8.92
N GLY A 142 -8.45 8.97 -10.03
CA GLY A 142 -7.05 8.58 -10.00
C GLY A 142 -6.45 8.28 -11.35
N GLY A 143 -5.12 8.31 -11.42
CA GLY A 143 -4.37 8.11 -12.66
C GLY A 143 -3.45 6.87 -12.65
N TRP A 144 -3.65 5.93 -11.73
CA TRP A 144 -2.85 4.72 -11.71
C TRP A 144 -3.30 3.74 -12.80
N GLN A 145 -2.36 2.94 -13.27
CA GLN A 145 -2.61 1.82 -14.17
C GLN A 145 -3.24 0.68 -13.35
N LEU A 146 -4.47 0.33 -13.64
CA LEU A 146 -5.22 -0.69 -12.91
C LEU A 146 -4.90 -2.08 -13.44
N MET A 147 -4.36 -2.94 -12.59
CA MET A 147 -3.91 -4.28 -12.97
C MET A 147 -4.77 -5.40 -12.43
N GLY A 148 -5.62 -5.12 -11.45
CA GLY A 148 -6.49 -6.11 -10.82
C GLY A 148 -7.47 -5.47 -9.85
N MET A 149 -8.26 -6.33 -9.21
CA MET A 149 -9.23 -5.93 -8.18
C MET A 149 -9.30 -6.96 -7.07
N THR A 150 -9.34 -6.49 -5.83
CA THR A 150 -9.59 -7.32 -4.65
C THR A 150 -11.04 -7.19 -4.21
N PRO A 151 -11.68 -8.30 -3.78
CA PRO A 151 -13.00 -8.24 -3.14
C PRO A 151 -12.92 -7.78 -1.68
N VAL A 152 -11.71 -7.71 -1.10
CA VAL A 152 -11.50 -7.36 0.31
C VAL A 152 -11.58 -5.85 0.51
N LYS A 153 -12.37 -5.43 1.49
CA LYS A 153 -12.45 -4.02 1.90
C LYS A 153 -11.31 -3.71 2.86
N THR A 154 -10.33 -2.92 2.44
CA THR A 154 -9.26 -2.40 3.32
C THR A 154 -9.79 -1.33 4.28
N TYR A 155 -10.90 -0.68 3.93
CA TYR A 155 -11.68 0.21 4.79
C TYR A 155 -13.15 -0.19 4.78
N ASP A 156 -13.74 -0.34 5.96
CA ASP A 156 -15.17 -0.58 6.16
C ASP A 156 -15.63 0.16 7.42
N PRO A 157 -16.44 1.22 7.29
CA PRO A 157 -16.87 2.02 8.43
C PRO A 157 -17.77 1.26 9.41
N ASP A 158 -18.37 0.14 8.97
CA ASP A 158 -19.27 -0.68 9.79
C ASP A 158 -18.52 -1.72 10.64
N ARG A 159 -17.19 -1.88 10.43
CA ARG A 159 -16.37 -2.75 11.27
C ARG A 159 -16.00 -2.05 12.59
N GLU A 160 -15.82 -2.85 13.64
CA GLU A 160 -15.31 -2.38 14.93
C GLU A 160 -13.94 -1.67 14.76
N ILE A 161 -13.06 -2.24 13.95
CA ILE A 161 -11.81 -1.62 13.50
C ILE A 161 -11.96 -1.31 12.01
N PRO A 162 -12.27 -0.06 11.64
CA PRO A 162 -12.62 0.28 10.26
C PRO A 162 -11.52 0.03 9.23
N ILE A 163 -10.26 0.17 9.60
CA ILE A 163 -9.10 -0.04 8.73
C ILE A 163 -8.52 -1.42 9.01
N LEU A 164 -8.34 -2.20 7.94
CA LEU A 164 -7.94 -3.62 8.03
C LEU A 164 -6.49 -3.81 8.51
N VAL A 165 -5.61 -2.89 8.18
CA VAL A 165 -4.16 -2.99 8.34
C VAL A 165 -3.58 -1.76 9.01
N GLU A 166 -2.36 -1.85 9.53
CA GLU A 166 -1.64 -0.76 10.17
C GLU A 166 -0.31 -0.46 9.46
N ALA A 167 0.24 0.74 9.70
CA ALA A 167 1.60 1.05 9.25
C ALA A 167 2.61 0.16 9.99
N GLY A 168 3.56 -0.42 9.25
CA GLY A 168 4.50 -1.42 9.76
C GLY A 168 4.09 -2.85 9.45
N ASP A 169 2.83 -3.12 9.14
CA ASP A 169 2.38 -4.41 8.61
C ASP A 169 2.79 -4.59 7.14
N TYR A 170 2.49 -5.76 6.59
CA TYR A 170 2.79 -6.12 5.21
C TYR A 170 1.55 -6.61 4.48
N ILE A 171 1.51 -6.38 3.17
CA ILE A 171 0.53 -6.94 2.25
C ILE A 171 1.23 -7.89 1.29
N ARG A 172 0.67 -9.10 1.14
CA ARG A 172 0.99 -10.07 0.09
C ARG A 172 -0.21 -10.19 -0.84
N PHE A 173 -0.02 -9.89 -2.11
CA PHE A 173 -1.07 -10.09 -3.11
C PHE A 173 -1.10 -11.55 -3.53
N VAL A 174 -2.30 -12.16 -3.52
CA VAL A 174 -2.53 -13.55 -3.90
C VAL A 174 -3.40 -13.60 -5.14
N PRO A 175 -2.89 -14.06 -6.29
CA PRO A 175 -3.70 -14.18 -7.50
C PRO A 175 -4.84 -15.16 -7.31
N ILE A 176 -6.05 -14.75 -7.69
CA ILE A 176 -7.25 -15.59 -7.72
C ILE A 176 -7.96 -15.45 -9.06
N ASP A 177 -8.77 -16.43 -9.40
CA ASP A 177 -9.64 -16.38 -10.58
C ASP A 177 -10.96 -15.62 -10.30
N GLU A 178 -11.76 -15.44 -11.34
CA GLU A 178 -13.03 -14.73 -11.26
C GLU A 178 -14.09 -15.45 -10.40
N GLU A 179 -14.09 -16.76 -10.39
CA GLU A 179 -15.03 -17.57 -9.59
C GLU A 179 -14.74 -17.37 -8.09
N GLU A 180 -13.46 -17.44 -7.72
CA GLU A 180 -13.02 -17.22 -6.35
C GLU A 180 -13.22 -15.76 -5.93
N TYR A 181 -12.99 -14.79 -6.83
CA TYR A 181 -13.31 -13.39 -6.57
C TYR A 181 -14.77 -13.18 -6.19
N LYS A 182 -15.71 -13.76 -6.97
CA LYS A 182 -17.14 -13.67 -6.71
C LYS A 182 -17.52 -14.33 -5.39
N ARG A 183 -16.96 -15.50 -5.11
CA ARG A 183 -17.18 -16.22 -3.85
C ARG A 183 -16.73 -15.41 -2.64
N ILE A 184 -15.52 -14.89 -2.67
CA ILE A 184 -14.98 -14.07 -1.57
C ILE A 184 -15.80 -12.79 -1.41
N ARG A 185 -16.17 -12.13 -2.50
CA ARG A 185 -17.00 -10.92 -2.48
C ARG A 185 -18.32 -11.13 -1.75
N GLU A 186 -19.02 -12.23 -2.01
CA GLU A 186 -20.25 -12.60 -1.30
C GLU A 186 -20.01 -12.79 0.22
N LEU A 187 -18.90 -13.39 0.60
CA LEU A 187 -18.53 -13.55 2.01
C LEU A 187 -18.21 -12.20 2.67
N VAL A 188 -17.50 -11.32 1.96
CA VAL A 188 -17.20 -9.96 2.44
C VAL A 188 -18.49 -9.14 2.62
N GLU A 189 -19.43 -9.22 1.68
CA GLU A 189 -20.72 -8.52 1.75
C GLU A 189 -21.57 -9.01 2.94
N ARG A 190 -21.44 -10.28 3.34
CA ARG A 190 -22.09 -10.87 4.52
C ARG A 190 -21.33 -10.67 5.83
N GLY A 191 -20.13 -10.08 5.78
CA GLY A 191 -19.27 -9.92 6.95
C GLY A 191 -18.67 -11.24 7.46
N GLU A 192 -18.64 -12.30 6.64
CA GLU A 192 -18.16 -13.63 7.00
C GLU A 192 -16.71 -13.89 6.57
N TYR A 193 -16.13 -13.02 5.74
CA TYR A 193 -14.77 -13.17 5.26
C TYR A 193 -13.75 -12.68 6.29
N GLN A 194 -12.76 -13.51 6.56
CA GLN A 194 -11.60 -13.15 7.35
C GLN A 194 -10.34 -13.25 6.47
N CYS A 195 -9.57 -12.19 6.45
CA CYS A 195 -8.31 -12.16 5.73
C CYS A 195 -7.30 -13.12 6.39
N THR A 196 -6.57 -13.90 5.60
CA THR A 196 -5.47 -14.69 6.12
C THR A 196 -4.35 -13.76 6.58
N VAL A 197 -3.90 -13.96 7.82
CA VAL A 197 -2.81 -13.15 8.42
C VAL A 197 -1.74 -14.11 8.93
N HIS A 198 -0.50 -13.89 8.51
CA HIS A 198 0.66 -14.59 9.02
C HIS A 198 1.39 -13.68 10.02
N GLU A 199 1.71 -14.21 11.18
CA GLU A 199 2.54 -13.54 12.18
C GLU A 199 3.95 -14.15 12.11
N GLU A 200 4.92 -13.33 11.71
CA GLU A 200 6.32 -13.70 11.64
C GLU A 200 7.07 -12.97 12.75
N ALA A 201 7.89 -13.70 13.52
CA ALA A 201 8.71 -13.17 14.61
C ALA A 201 10.01 -12.56 14.10
#